data_c12aea0ec4582e6a6a854d21f4473589
#
_entry.id   c12aea0ec4582e6a6a854d21f4473589
#
_cell.length_a   1.000
_cell.length_b   1.000
_cell.length_c   1.000
_cell.angle_alpha   90.00
_cell.angle_beta   90.00
_cell.angle_gamma   90.00
#
_symmetry.space_group_name_H-M   'P 1'
#
loop_
_entity.id
_entity.type
_entity.pdbx_description
1 polymer ?
#
loop_
_entity_poly.entity_id
_entity_poly.type
_entity_poly.pdbx_seq_one_letter_code
_entity_poly.pdbx_strand_id
1 'polypeptide(L)'
;MIPKVIHYCWFGGNPKPKDVLKCIESWKRYLPDYKIIEWNEGNYDVNKCQYMADAYKEKKWAFVSDYCRLDVVYQHGGIYLDTDVEVVRSFDSLLGMKMFCGFESRDLKQQKRWRMKLEESVAFGLGFGAERCHPVIKEMLDLYSKLHFYNEDGTLNLLSCPVYQTQVLVNNGLIQDGKTQMFNGGKAFSAEYFCPQSNLTDEMLYFTENTYSIHHFSNSWTDRPVKFKMRRTLNKILPFTVADKLSSIICFPFK
;
A
#
# COMPACT_ATOMS: atom_id res chain seq x y z
N MET A 1 -7.43 -15.34 -15.56
CA MET A 1 -8.18 -14.04 -15.50
C MET A 1 -8.42 -13.67 -14.05
N ILE A 2 -8.16 -12.44 -13.67
CA ILE A 2 -8.35 -11.94 -12.30
C ILE A 2 -9.85 -11.86 -12.00
N PRO A 3 -10.34 -12.47 -10.90
CA PRO A 3 -11.76 -12.41 -10.51
C PRO A 3 -12.23 -10.99 -10.16
N LYS A 4 -13.51 -10.68 -10.39
CA LYS A 4 -14.17 -9.44 -9.96
C LYS A 4 -14.43 -9.44 -8.44
N VAL A 5 -13.37 -9.45 -7.66
CA VAL A 5 -13.41 -9.42 -6.19
C VAL A 5 -12.43 -8.37 -5.70
N ILE A 6 -12.92 -7.48 -4.84
CA ILE A 6 -12.10 -6.52 -4.10
C ILE A 6 -11.91 -7.06 -2.69
N HIS A 7 -10.66 -7.17 -2.27
CA HIS A 7 -10.27 -7.52 -0.91
C HIS A 7 -9.73 -6.29 -0.19
N TYR A 8 -10.06 -6.13 1.06
CA TYR A 8 -9.43 -5.15 1.94
C TYR A 8 -9.34 -5.69 3.37
N CYS A 9 -8.43 -5.15 4.16
CA CYS A 9 -8.23 -5.53 5.56
C CYS A 9 -8.71 -4.44 6.49
N TRP A 10 -9.40 -4.85 7.59
CA TRP A 10 -9.75 -3.96 8.69
C TRP A 10 -9.64 -4.70 10.02
N PHE A 11 -8.44 -4.69 10.59
CA PHE A 11 -8.14 -5.34 11.88
C PHE A 11 -8.23 -4.35 13.04
N GLY A 12 -8.38 -4.88 14.28
CA GLY A 12 -8.40 -4.12 15.53
C GLY A 12 -9.78 -3.65 15.98
N GLY A 13 -10.86 -4.00 15.24
CA GLY A 13 -12.25 -3.78 15.65
C GLY A 13 -12.71 -2.32 15.78
N ASN A 14 -11.89 -1.35 15.40
CA ASN A 14 -12.24 0.07 15.50
C ASN A 14 -13.28 0.47 14.45
N PRO A 15 -14.16 1.46 14.74
CA PRO A 15 -15.04 2.04 13.73
C PRO A 15 -14.26 2.64 12.55
N LYS A 16 -14.75 2.41 11.33
CA LYS A 16 -14.13 2.99 10.13
C LYS A 16 -14.33 4.50 10.09
N PRO A 17 -13.25 5.30 9.95
CA PRO A 17 -13.34 6.75 9.77
C PRO A 17 -14.11 7.13 8.51
N LYS A 18 -14.64 8.36 8.48
CA LYS A 18 -15.42 8.86 7.33
C LYS A 18 -14.67 8.80 6.00
N ASP A 19 -13.36 9.04 6.02
CA ASP A 19 -12.55 9.02 4.80
C ASP A 19 -12.39 7.59 4.25
N VAL A 20 -12.24 6.59 5.12
CA VAL A 20 -12.28 5.17 4.75
C VAL A 20 -13.63 4.80 4.12
N LEU A 21 -14.73 5.22 4.73
CA LEU A 21 -16.06 4.96 4.19
C LEU A 21 -16.27 5.60 2.81
N LYS A 22 -15.75 6.82 2.56
CA LYS A 22 -15.77 7.46 1.23
C LYS A 22 -15.00 6.65 0.18
N CYS A 23 -13.83 6.13 0.53
CA CYS A 23 -13.07 5.27 -0.36
C CYS A 23 -13.88 4.01 -0.72
N ILE A 24 -14.45 3.32 0.27
CA ILE A 24 -15.29 2.13 0.04
C ILE A 24 -16.53 2.47 -0.83
N GLU A 25 -17.16 3.63 -0.63
CA GLU A 25 -18.27 4.08 -1.48
C GLU A 25 -17.82 4.32 -2.94
N SER A 26 -16.59 4.82 -3.17
CA SER A 26 -16.05 4.93 -4.53
C SER A 26 -15.91 3.56 -5.19
N TRP A 27 -15.51 2.52 -4.45
CA TRP A 27 -15.43 1.16 -4.99
C TRP A 27 -16.79 0.65 -5.44
N LYS A 28 -17.83 0.80 -4.63
CA LYS A 28 -19.20 0.42 -4.99
C LYS A 28 -19.70 1.17 -6.23
N ARG A 29 -19.34 2.45 -6.36
CA ARG A 29 -19.73 3.30 -7.48
C ARG A 29 -19.08 2.91 -8.79
N TYR A 30 -17.76 2.68 -8.80
CA TYR A 30 -16.99 2.43 -10.01
C TYR A 30 -16.83 0.95 -10.35
N LEU A 31 -17.12 0.05 -9.39
CA LEU A 31 -16.98 -1.39 -9.49
C LEU A 31 -18.29 -2.10 -9.04
N PRO A 32 -19.47 -1.74 -9.62
CA PRO A 32 -20.76 -2.22 -9.11
C PRO A 32 -20.93 -3.74 -9.20
N ASP A 33 -20.23 -4.39 -10.15
CA ASP A 33 -20.30 -5.85 -10.36
C ASP A 33 -19.24 -6.63 -9.57
N TYR A 34 -18.44 -5.95 -8.74
CA TYR A 34 -17.41 -6.59 -7.96
C TYR A 34 -17.93 -6.98 -6.58
N LYS A 35 -17.58 -8.18 -6.14
CA LYS A 35 -17.78 -8.59 -4.74
C LYS A 35 -16.72 -7.91 -3.87
N ILE A 36 -17.14 -7.14 -2.86
CA ILE A 36 -16.23 -6.51 -1.90
C ILE A 36 -16.18 -7.36 -0.64
N ILE A 37 -14.99 -7.78 -0.22
CA ILE A 37 -14.76 -8.64 0.96
C ILE A 37 -13.85 -7.91 1.95
N GLU A 38 -14.35 -7.72 3.17
CA GLU A 38 -13.58 -7.27 4.32
C GLU A 38 -12.93 -8.47 5.00
N TRP A 39 -11.64 -8.36 5.29
CA TRP A 39 -10.90 -9.32 6.08
C TRP A 39 -10.58 -8.75 7.46
N ASN A 40 -10.95 -9.47 8.50
CA ASN A 40 -10.78 -9.10 9.88
C ASN A 40 -10.70 -10.35 10.77
N GLU A 41 -10.62 -10.18 12.07
CA GLU A 41 -10.50 -11.26 13.05
C GLU A 41 -11.68 -12.26 13.02
N GLY A 42 -12.83 -11.86 12.49
CA GLY A 42 -14.02 -12.72 12.40
C GLY A 42 -13.94 -13.74 11.27
N ASN A 43 -13.11 -13.53 10.27
CA ASN A 43 -13.04 -14.37 9.07
C ASN A 43 -11.62 -14.68 8.57
N TYR A 44 -10.59 -14.25 9.29
CA TYR A 44 -9.19 -14.50 8.97
C TYR A 44 -8.38 -14.90 10.20
N ASP A 45 -7.65 -16.01 10.10
CA ASP A 45 -6.75 -16.46 11.17
C ASP A 45 -5.44 -15.66 11.14
N VAL A 46 -5.23 -14.82 12.13
CA VAL A 46 -4.03 -13.97 12.28
C VAL A 46 -2.77 -14.75 12.67
N ASN A 47 -2.91 -16.04 13.02
CA ASN A 47 -1.79 -16.88 13.43
C ASN A 47 -1.19 -17.69 12.28
N LYS A 48 -1.67 -17.53 11.04
CA LYS A 48 -1.15 -18.24 9.86
C LYS A 48 0.34 -17.99 9.59
N CYS A 49 0.88 -16.86 10.03
CA CYS A 49 2.27 -16.49 9.88
C CYS A 49 2.75 -15.84 11.17
N GLN A 50 3.95 -16.24 11.65
CA GLN A 50 4.51 -15.70 12.90
C GLN A 50 4.70 -14.18 12.85
N TYR A 51 5.20 -13.66 11.71
CA TYR A 51 5.33 -12.21 11.49
C TYR A 51 4.00 -11.47 11.70
N MET A 52 2.91 -11.99 11.12
CA MET A 52 1.58 -11.42 11.26
C MET A 52 1.05 -11.52 12.70
N ALA A 53 1.24 -12.68 13.36
CA ALA A 53 0.80 -12.89 14.73
C ALA A 53 1.48 -11.92 15.70
N ASP A 54 2.78 -11.71 15.54
CA ASP A 54 3.55 -10.76 16.35
C ASP A 54 3.13 -9.31 16.07
N ALA A 55 2.93 -8.93 14.81
CA ALA A 55 2.41 -7.62 14.43
C ALA A 55 1.01 -7.38 15.01
N TYR A 56 0.16 -8.39 15.03
CA TYR A 56 -1.17 -8.34 15.63
C TYR A 56 -1.11 -8.10 17.14
N LYS A 57 -0.25 -8.84 17.85
CA LYS A 57 0.00 -8.66 19.29
C LYS A 57 0.43 -7.23 19.62
N GLU A 58 1.27 -6.63 18.76
CA GLU A 58 1.75 -5.25 18.89
C GLU A 58 0.76 -4.21 18.35
N LYS A 59 -0.44 -4.63 17.90
CA LYS A 59 -1.48 -3.77 17.32
C LYS A 59 -0.98 -2.94 16.12
N LYS A 60 -0.04 -3.50 15.36
CA LYS A 60 0.52 -2.87 14.16
C LYS A 60 -0.27 -3.32 12.92
N TRP A 61 -1.49 -2.82 12.78
CA TRP A 61 -2.50 -3.29 11.82
C TRP A 61 -2.06 -3.24 10.35
N ALA A 62 -1.23 -2.28 9.95
CA ALA A 62 -0.66 -2.25 8.61
C ALA A 62 0.20 -3.48 8.33
N PHE A 63 1.07 -3.87 9.26
CA PHE A 63 1.95 -5.04 9.13
C PHE A 63 1.14 -6.35 9.17
N VAL A 64 0.02 -6.38 9.90
CA VAL A 64 -0.96 -7.48 9.82
C VAL A 64 -1.55 -7.58 8.41
N SER A 65 -1.94 -6.45 7.83
CA SER A 65 -2.50 -6.37 6.47
C SER A 65 -1.49 -6.77 5.40
N ASP A 66 -0.19 -6.54 5.62
CA ASP A 66 0.87 -6.83 4.65
C ASP A 66 0.95 -8.32 4.27
N TYR A 67 0.76 -9.22 5.25
CA TYR A 67 0.65 -10.65 4.98
C TYR A 67 -0.73 -11.03 4.47
N CYS A 68 -1.79 -10.57 5.14
CA CYS A 68 -3.17 -10.93 4.81
C CYS A 68 -3.51 -10.60 3.35
N ARG A 69 -3.12 -9.41 2.84
CA ARG A 69 -3.37 -9.01 1.45
C ARG A 69 -2.80 -9.98 0.42
N LEU A 70 -1.62 -10.51 0.70
CA LEU A 70 -0.96 -11.49 -0.16
C LEU A 70 -1.67 -12.84 -0.11
N ASP A 71 -1.97 -13.33 1.10
CA ASP A 71 -2.59 -14.63 1.31
C ASP A 71 -3.98 -14.71 0.69
N VAL A 72 -4.83 -13.68 0.90
CA VAL A 72 -6.19 -13.69 0.35
C VAL A 72 -6.21 -13.59 -1.17
N VAL A 73 -5.34 -12.78 -1.78
CA VAL A 73 -5.23 -12.74 -3.25
C VAL A 73 -4.63 -14.02 -3.80
N TYR A 74 -3.66 -14.63 -3.11
CA TYR A 74 -3.14 -15.95 -3.50
C TYR A 74 -4.23 -17.03 -3.49
N GLN A 75 -5.05 -17.07 -2.43
CA GLN A 75 -6.07 -18.12 -2.27
C GLN A 75 -7.29 -17.92 -3.17
N HIS A 76 -7.69 -16.69 -3.42
CA HIS A 76 -8.95 -16.38 -4.09
C HIS A 76 -8.78 -15.73 -5.47
N GLY A 77 -7.59 -15.20 -5.78
CA GLY A 77 -7.44 -14.22 -6.86
C GLY A 77 -8.19 -12.93 -6.54
N GLY A 78 -8.18 -11.97 -7.44
CA GLY A 78 -8.89 -10.69 -7.26
C GLY A 78 -7.94 -9.52 -7.08
N ILE A 79 -8.48 -8.43 -6.59
CA ILE A 79 -7.78 -7.15 -6.42
C ILE A 79 -7.79 -6.78 -4.94
N TYR A 80 -6.66 -6.37 -4.40
CA TYR A 80 -6.56 -5.81 -3.05
C TYR A 80 -6.42 -4.29 -3.13
N LEU A 81 -7.10 -3.59 -2.24
CA LEU A 81 -7.01 -2.15 -2.04
C LEU A 81 -6.80 -1.85 -0.55
N ASP A 82 -5.89 -0.92 -0.23
CA ASP A 82 -5.86 -0.32 1.11
C ASP A 82 -7.09 0.56 1.31
N THR A 83 -7.51 0.74 2.56
CA THR A 83 -8.77 1.41 2.90
C THR A 83 -8.78 2.92 2.64
N ASP A 84 -7.65 3.50 2.27
CA ASP A 84 -7.48 4.89 1.86
C ASP A 84 -7.22 5.05 0.35
N VAL A 85 -7.58 4.04 -0.43
CA VAL A 85 -7.59 4.07 -1.90
C VAL A 85 -8.96 4.48 -2.40
N GLU A 86 -9.05 5.60 -3.09
CA GLU A 86 -10.24 6.04 -3.82
C GLU A 86 -10.18 5.50 -5.26
N VAL A 87 -11.21 4.79 -5.70
CA VAL A 87 -11.34 4.33 -7.08
C VAL A 87 -12.05 5.40 -7.91
N VAL A 88 -11.49 5.73 -9.08
CA VAL A 88 -12.04 6.75 -9.99
C VAL A 88 -12.39 6.18 -11.38
N ARG A 89 -12.06 4.90 -11.62
CA ARG A 89 -12.30 4.20 -12.89
C ARG A 89 -12.43 2.69 -12.67
N SER A 90 -13.25 2.00 -13.52
CA SER A 90 -13.35 0.54 -13.48
C SER A 90 -12.03 -0.16 -13.80
N PHE A 91 -11.77 -1.25 -13.07
CA PHE A 91 -10.60 -2.12 -13.27
C PHE A 91 -10.81 -3.20 -14.34
N ASP A 92 -11.95 -3.21 -15.04
CA ASP A 92 -12.32 -4.28 -16.01
C ASP A 92 -11.24 -4.52 -17.07
N SER A 93 -10.57 -3.46 -17.55
CA SER A 93 -9.51 -3.57 -18.54
C SER A 93 -8.22 -4.23 -18.01
N LEU A 94 -8.08 -4.38 -16.70
CA LEU A 94 -6.92 -5.01 -16.05
C LEU A 94 -7.13 -6.52 -15.80
N LEU A 95 -8.38 -7.00 -15.81
CA LEU A 95 -8.73 -8.36 -15.41
C LEU A 95 -8.17 -9.45 -16.33
N GLY A 96 -7.80 -9.10 -17.57
CA GLY A 96 -7.16 -10.02 -18.52
C GLY A 96 -5.70 -10.34 -18.21
N MET A 97 -5.08 -9.62 -17.27
CA MET A 97 -3.69 -9.82 -16.86
C MET A 97 -3.58 -10.99 -15.88
N LYS A 98 -2.39 -11.61 -15.80
CA LYS A 98 -2.10 -12.60 -14.75
C LYS A 98 -1.91 -11.90 -13.40
N MET A 99 -1.18 -10.78 -13.40
CA MET A 99 -0.94 -9.92 -12.25
C MET A 99 -0.69 -8.48 -12.71
N PHE A 100 -1.12 -7.52 -11.90
CA PHE A 100 -0.73 -6.11 -12.04
C PHE A 100 -0.43 -5.48 -10.68
N CYS A 101 0.40 -4.44 -10.68
CA CYS A 101 0.72 -3.60 -9.52
C CYS A 101 1.14 -2.21 -9.98
N GLY A 102 1.40 -1.29 -9.07
CA GLY A 102 1.77 0.09 -9.36
C GLY A 102 3.00 0.57 -8.60
N PHE A 103 3.77 1.44 -9.25
CA PHE A 103 4.84 2.21 -8.60
C PHE A 103 4.23 3.31 -7.73
N GLU A 104 4.87 3.60 -6.59
CA GLU A 104 4.56 4.78 -5.80
C GLU A 104 4.91 6.06 -6.55
N SER A 105 4.16 7.13 -6.29
CA SER A 105 4.42 8.41 -6.90
C SER A 105 5.71 9.03 -6.36
N ARG A 106 6.52 9.56 -7.28
CA ARG A 106 7.69 10.37 -6.96
C ARG A 106 7.41 11.84 -7.21
N ASP A 107 7.51 12.63 -6.17
CA ASP A 107 7.55 14.07 -6.29
C ASP A 107 8.94 14.51 -6.76
N LEU A 108 9.19 14.42 -8.06
CA LEU A 108 10.48 14.77 -8.67
C LEU A 108 10.87 16.23 -8.41
N LYS A 109 9.89 17.13 -8.25
CA LYS A 109 10.15 18.54 -7.92
C LYS A 109 10.74 18.64 -6.52
N GLN A 110 10.13 17.97 -5.54
CA GLN A 110 10.63 17.97 -4.17
C GLN A 110 11.95 17.19 -4.05
N GLN A 111 12.09 16.09 -4.75
CA GLN A 111 13.36 15.35 -4.78
C GLN A 111 14.51 16.23 -5.29
N LYS A 112 14.34 16.91 -6.43
CA LYS A 112 15.34 17.85 -6.99
C LYS A 112 15.57 19.03 -6.04
N ARG A 113 14.51 19.64 -5.53
CA ARG A 113 14.58 20.79 -4.63
C ARG A 113 15.37 20.49 -3.36
N TRP A 114 15.18 19.28 -2.80
CA TRP A 114 15.77 18.91 -1.52
C TRP A 114 16.91 17.90 -1.64
N ARG A 115 17.39 17.64 -2.88
CA ARG A 115 18.45 16.67 -3.20
C ARG A 115 18.21 15.29 -2.58
N MET A 116 16.95 14.86 -2.51
CA MET A 116 16.59 13.55 -2.02
C MET A 116 16.83 12.50 -3.09
N LYS A 117 17.52 11.40 -2.74
CA LYS A 117 17.62 10.22 -3.59
C LYS A 117 16.65 9.17 -3.03
N LEU A 118 15.52 8.98 -3.71
CA LEU A 118 14.56 7.92 -3.40
C LEU A 118 14.60 6.89 -4.51
N GLU A 119 14.60 5.62 -4.15
CA GLU A 119 14.49 4.52 -5.11
C GLU A 119 13.03 4.33 -5.53
N GLU A 120 12.80 3.89 -6.78
CA GLU A 120 11.47 3.58 -7.27
C GLU A 120 10.98 2.30 -6.62
N SER A 121 9.85 2.35 -5.94
CA SER A 121 9.25 1.22 -5.26
C SER A 121 7.85 0.93 -5.76
N VAL A 122 7.50 -0.36 -5.78
CA VAL A 122 6.14 -0.82 -6.00
C VAL A 122 5.48 -1.01 -4.64
N ALA A 123 4.23 -0.58 -4.51
CA ALA A 123 3.46 -0.76 -3.29
C ALA A 123 2.10 -1.41 -3.59
N PHE A 124 1.85 -2.56 -2.97
CA PHE A 124 0.61 -3.30 -3.18
C PHE A 124 -0.60 -2.65 -2.48
N GLY A 125 -0.35 -1.77 -1.52
CA GLY A 125 -1.40 -0.98 -0.89
C GLY A 125 -2.14 -0.03 -1.84
N LEU A 126 -1.46 0.43 -2.91
CA LEU A 126 -2.04 1.30 -3.94
C LEU A 126 -3.18 0.65 -4.73
N GLY A 127 -3.16 -0.67 -4.77
CA GLY A 127 -3.99 -1.54 -5.57
C GLY A 127 -3.11 -2.51 -6.40
N PHE A 128 -3.31 -3.79 -6.18
CA PHE A 128 -2.73 -4.83 -7.02
C PHE A 128 -3.76 -5.92 -7.25
N GLY A 129 -3.64 -6.64 -8.34
CA GLY A 129 -4.50 -7.78 -8.63
C GLY A 129 -3.71 -8.94 -9.20
N ALA A 130 -4.15 -10.16 -8.88
CA ALA A 130 -3.56 -11.37 -9.44
C ALA A 130 -4.59 -12.49 -9.62
N GLU A 131 -4.27 -13.42 -10.52
CA GLU A 131 -4.96 -14.70 -10.60
C GLU A 131 -4.70 -15.51 -9.34
N ARG A 132 -5.63 -16.43 -9.04
CA ARG A 132 -5.47 -17.37 -7.93
C ARG A 132 -4.17 -18.18 -8.10
N CYS A 133 -3.48 -18.44 -6.98
CA CYS A 133 -2.24 -19.24 -6.93
C CYS A 133 -1.10 -18.65 -7.78
N HIS A 134 -1.04 -17.31 -7.91
CA HIS A 134 -0.02 -16.67 -8.71
C HIS A 134 1.39 -16.88 -8.13
N PRO A 135 2.39 -17.32 -8.94
CA PRO A 135 3.71 -17.74 -8.42
C PRO A 135 4.47 -16.60 -7.72
N VAL A 136 4.43 -15.37 -8.23
CA VAL A 136 5.11 -14.23 -7.61
C VAL A 136 4.50 -13.89 -6.23
N ILE A 137 3.17 -14.04 -6.07
CA ILE A 137 2.52 -13.87 -4.76
C ILE A 137 2.96 -14.98 -3.80
N LYS A 138 3.15 -16.21 -4.31
CA LYS A 138 3.69 -17.32 -3.51
C LYS A 138 5.11 -17.02 -3.00
N GLU A 139 5.99 -16.50 -3.86
CA GLU A 139 7.34 -16.10 -3.46
C GLU A 139 7.31 -15.04 -2.34
N MET A 140 6.39 -14.07 -2.42
CA MET A 140 6.22 -13.08 -1.35
C MET A 140 5.74 -13.72 -0.04
N LEU A 141 4.79 -14.64 -0.09
CA LEU A 141 4.33 -15.39 1.09
C LEU A 141 5.46 -16.23 1.69
N ASP A 142 6.29 -16.87 0.86
CA ASP A 142 7.45 -17.63 1.30
C ASP A 142 8.54 -16.74 1.93
N LEU A 143 8.66 -15.49 1.48
CA LEU A 143 9.51 -14.50 2.14
C LEU A 143 8.96 -14.17 3.53
N TYR A 144 7.65 -13.84 3.65
CA TYR A 144 7.02 -13.51 4.94
C TYR A 144 7.09 -14.66 5.94
N SER A 145 7.08 -15.93 5.49
CA SER A 145 7.25 -17.09 6.37
C SER A 145 8.61 -17.18 7.05
N LYS A 146 9.59 -16.43 6.54
CA LYS A 146 10.98 -16.36 7.07
C LYS A 146 11.25 -15.04 7.79
N LEU A 147 10.36 -14.06 7.70
CA LEU A 147 10.52 -12.78 8.38
C LEU A 147 10.14 -12.90 9.85
N HIS A 148 10.83 -12.13 10.67
CA HIS A 148 10.49 -11.92 12.07
C HIS A 148 10.03 -10.47 12.27
N PHE A 149 8.95 -10.28 13.05
CA PHE A 149 8.47 -8.94 13.38
C PHE A 149 9.27 -8.30 14.52
N TYR A 150 9.97 -9.12 15.33
CA TYR A 150 10.96 -8.67 16.30
C TYR A 150 12.38 -8.89 15.75
N ASN A 151 13.20 -7.85 15.84
CA ASN A 151 14.64 -7.95 15.58
C ASN A 151 15.33 -8.75 16.71
N GLU A 152 16.58 -9.16 16.50
CA GLU A 152 17.37 -9.90 17.49
C GLU A 152 17.55 -9.14 18.82
N ASP A 153 17.55 -7.80 18.78
CA ASP A 153 17.63 -6.92 19.95
C ASP A 153 16.26 -6.67 20.64
N GLY A 154 15.20 -7.31 20.18
CA GLY A 154 13.83 -7.16 20.69
C GLY A 154 13.09 -5.93 20.18
N THR A 155 13.69 -5.08 19.35
CA THR A 155 13.00 -3.97 18.69
C THR A 155 12.09 -4.48 17.56
N LEU A 156 11.11 -3.66 17.16
CA LEU A 156 10.20 -4.04 16.07
C LEU A 156 10.85 -3.84 14.70
N ASN A 157 10.69 -4.81 13.82
CA ASN A 157 10.99 -4.67 12.40
C ASN A 157 9.89 -3.85 11.72
N LEU A 158 10.13 -2.56 11.57
CA LEU A 158 9.20 -1.60 10.96
C LEU A 158 9.56 -1.30 9.49
N LEU A 159 10.31 -2.20 8.84
CA LEU A 159 10.60 -2.07 7.42
C LEU A 159 9.29 -2.19 6.61
N SER A 160 9.01 -1.19 5.80
CA SER A 160 7.74 -1.12 5.05
C SER A 160 7.66 -2.19 3.96
N CYS A 161 6.46 -2.71 3.73
CA CYS A 161 6.19 -3.78 2.77
C CYS A 161 6.62 -3.46 1.31
N PRO A 162 6.59 -2.22 0.79
CA PRO A 162 7.12 -1.91 -0.54
C PRO A 162 8.56 -2.35 -0.76
N VAL A 163 9.40 -2.35 0.27
CA VAL A 163 10.80 -2.82 0.16
C VAL A 163 10.84 -4.32 -0.18
N TYR A 164 10.10 -5.13 0.57
CA TYR A 164 10.03 -6.58 0.33
C TYR A 164 9.38 -6.90 -1.01
N GLN A 165 8.28 -6.23 -1.33
CA GLN A 165 7.52 -6.43 -2.57
C GLN A 165 8.38 -6.08 -3.78
N THR A 166 9.04 -4.92 -3.76
CA THR A 166 9.90 -4.48 -4.85
C THR A 166 11.07 -5.43 -5.06
N GLN A 167 11.69 -5.93 -3.98
CA GLN A 167 12.80 -6.88 -4.09
C GLN A 167 12.38 -8.17 -4.79
N VAL A 168 11.22 -8.74 -4.44
CA VAL A 168 10.70 -9.94 -5.11
C VAL A 168 10.41 -9.65 -6.59
N LEU A 169 9.84 -8.49 -6.91
CA LEU A 169 9.57 -8.12 -8.30
C LEU A 169 10.85 -7.90 -9.10
N VAL A 170 11.89 -7.31 -8.50
CA VAL A 170 13.21 -7.14 -9.14
C VAL A 170 13.83 -8.52 -9.45
N ASN A 171 13.73 -9.48 -8.54
CA ASN A 171 14.16 -10.86 -8.79
C ASN A 171 13.38 -11.51 -9.96
N ASN A 172 12.16 -11.02 -10.22
CA ASN A 172 11.31 -11.41 -11.35
C ASN A 172 11.45 -10.48 -12.57
N GLY A 173 12.53 -9.68 -12.66
CA GLY A 173 12.88 -8.88 -13.83
C GLY A 173 12.28 -7.48 -13.88
N LEU A 174 11.70 -6.97 -12.76
CA LEU A 174 11.29 -5.56 -12.69
C LEU A 174 12.51 -4.65 -12.68
N ILE A 175 12.46 -3.59 -13.48
CA ILE A 175 13.44 -2.48 -13.45
C ILE A 175 12.85 -1.35 -12.59
N GLN A 176 13.60 -0.88 -11.59
CA GLN A 176 13.14 0.18 -10.67
C GLN A 176 13.26 1.59 -11.31
N ASP A 177 12.63 1.79 -12.47
CA ASP A 177 12.67 3.06 -13.22
C ASP A 177 11.36 3.86 -13.17
N GLY A 178 10.33 3.35 -12.46
CA GLY A 178 9.03 3.98 -12.30
C GLY A 178 8.15 3.96 -13.56
N LYS A 179 8.58 3.33 -14.63
CA LYS A 179 7.84 3.27 -15.89
C LYS A 179 6.95 2.04 -15.96
N THR A 180 5.86 2.17 -16.70
CA THR A 180 5.01 1.03 -17.03
C THR A 180 5.80 -0.03 -17.80
N GLN A 181 5.85 -1.25 -17.28
CA GLN A 181 6.67 -2.34 -17.82
C GLN A 181 6.11 -3.72 -17.48
N MET A 182 6.53 -4.71 -18.25
CA MET A 182 6.32 -6.12 -17.94
C MET A 182 7.44 -6.66 -17.05
N PHE A 183 7.10 -7.58 -16.15
CA PHE A 183 8.03 -8.43 -15.43
C PHE A 183 7.59 -9.89 -15.56
N ASN A 184 8.39 -10.84 -15.10
CA ASN A 184 8.03 -12.25 -15.18
C ASN A 184 6.80 -12.54 -14.29
N GLY A 185 5.66 -12.74 -14.93
CA GLY A 185 4.36 -13.01 -14.27
C GLY A 185 3.38 -11.85 -14.27
N GLY A 186 3.76 -10.62 -14.61
CA GLY A 186 2.82 -9.50 -14.53
C GLY A 186 3.25 -8.21 -15.18
N LYS A 187 2.51 -7.15 -14.85
CA LYS A 187 2.75 -5.79 -15.33
C LYS A 187 2.77 -4.81 -14.16
N ALA A 188 3.82 -4.00 -14.09
CA ALA A 188 3.91 -2.86 -13.19
C ALA A 188 3.53 -1.59 -13.96
N PHE A 189 2.72 -0.75 -13.36
CA PHE A 189 2.25 0.51 -13.94
C PHE A 189 2.97 1.69 -13.29
N SER A 190 3.24 2.74 -14.07
CA SER A 190 3.73 4.01 -13.55
C SER A 190 2.73 4.63 -12.54
N ALA A 191 3.23 5.55 -11.73
CA ALA A 191 2.44 6.13 -10.63
C ALA A 191 1.13 6.79 -11.06
N GLU A 192 1.01 7.30 -12.29
CA GLU A 192 -0.21 7.92 -12.79
C GLU A 192 -1.44 7.00 -12.73
N TYR A 193 -1.24 5.68 -12.76
CA TYR A 193 -2.33 4.71 -12.79
C TYR A 193 -3.00 4.50 -11.43
N PHE A 194 -2.20 4.40 -10.33
CA PHE A 194 -2.72 4.03 -9.00
C PHE A 194 -2.27 4.98 -7.88
N CYS A 195 -1.30 5.83 -8.14
CA CYS A 195 -0.69 6.71 -7.13
C CYS A 195 -0.38 8.09 -7.70
N PRO A 196 -1.37 8.82 -8.27
CA PRO A 196 -1.12 10.11 -8.91
C PRO A 196 -0.82 11.23 -7.90
N GLN A 197 -1.05 11.01 -6.60
CA GLN A 197 -0.85 11.97 -5.53
C GLN A 197 0.51 11.81 -4.86
N SER A 198 1.17 12.92 -4.52
CA SER A 198 2.43 12.91 -3.76
C SER A 198 2.20 12.41 -2.33
N ASN A 199 3.00 11.44 -1.90
CA ASN A 199 3.05 11.00 -0.50
C ASN A 199 3.76 12.02 0.42
N LEU A 200 4.47 13.00 -0.15
CA LEU A 200 5.21 14.03 0.59
C LEU A 200 4.40 15.30 0.83
N THR A 201 3.55 15.70 -0.12
CA THR A 201 2.91 17.03 -0.12
C THR A 201 1.39 17.00 -0.28
N ASP A 202 0.78 15.86 -0.56
CA ASP A 202 -0.63 15.71 -0.97
C ASP A 202 -0.97 16.37 -2.33
N GLU A 203 0.02 16.86 -3.06
CA GLU A 203 -0.19 17.46 -4.37
C GLU A 203 -0.54 16.38 -5.40
N MET A 204 -1.55 16.65 -6.23
CA MET A 204 -1.88 15.80 -7.37
C MET A 204 -0.85 16.03 -8.49
N LEU A 205 -0.02 15.03 -8.77
CA LEU A 205 1.09 15.14 -9.71
C LEU A 205 0.77 14.64 -11.12
N TYR A 206 -0.01 13.57 -11.22
CA TYR A 206 -0.13 12.78 -12.45
C TYR A 206 -1.57 12.36 -12.79
N PHE A 207 -2.60 13.06 -12.31
CA PHE A 207 -3.97 12.67 -12.64
C PHE A 207 -4.23 12.80 -14.13
N THR A 208 -4.50 11.66 -14.79
CA THR A 208 -4.72 11.55 -16.24
C THR A 208 -5.94 10.67 -16.53
N GLU A 209 -6.27 10.52 -17.81
CA GLU A 209 -7.29 9.54 -18.24
C GLU A 209 -6.91 8.08 -17.95
N ASN A 210 -5.62 7.81 -17.67
CA ASN A 210 -5.11 6.49 -17.31
C ASN A 210 -5.30 6.17 -15.82
N THR A 211 -5.65 7.14 -14.98
CA THR A 211 -5.77 6.96 -13.54
C THR A 211 -6.96 6.06 -13.18
N TYR A 212 -6.70 4.98 -12.45
CA TYR A 212 -7.71 4.05 -11.93
C TYR A 212 -8.07 4.36 -10.48
N SER A 213 -7.07 4.74 -9.68
CA SER A 213 -7.26 5.01 -8.26
C SER A 213 -6.29 6.07 -7.73
N ILE A 214 -6.64 6.64 -6.57
CA ILE A 214 -5.85 7.62 -5.84
C ILE A 214 -5.60 7.08 -4.45
N HIS A 215 -4.34 6.92 -4.06
CA HIS A 215 -3.97 6.56 -2.70
C HIS A 215 -3.76 7.83 -1.87
N HIS A 216 -4.54 7.98 -0.80
CA HIS A 216 -4.57 9.23 -0.01
C HIS A 216 -3.50 9.31 1.08
N PHE A 217 -2.71 8.24 1.30
CA PHE A 217 -1.67 8.19 2.33
C PHE A 217 -2.15 8.69 3.69
N SER A 218 -3.32 8.22 4.14
CA SER A 218 -3.96 8.68 5.39
C SER A 218 -3.11 8.37 6.63
N ASN A 219 -2.18 7.40 6.51
CA ASN A 219 -1.32 6.93 7.59
C ASN A 219 -2.10 6.61 8.88
N SER A 220 -3.33 6.10 8.73
CA SER A 220 -4.23 5.75 9.83
C SER A 220 -3.68 4.68 10.77
N TRP A 221 -2.68 3.94 10.30
CA TRP A 221 -1.95 2.91 11.04
C TRP A 221 -0.89 3.45 11.99
N THR A 222 -0.57 4.75 11.94
CA THR A 222 0.46 5.33 12.80
C THR A 222 -0.14 5.83 14.10
N ASP A 223 0.65 5.77 15.16
CA ASP A 223 0.28 6.33 16.48
C ASP A 223 0.24 7.87 16.47
N ARG A 224 0.64 8.52 15.36
CA ARG A 224 0.78 9.98 15.23
C ARG A 224 0.28 10.52 13.87
N PRO A 225 -1.00 10.33 13.52
CA PRO A 225 -1.54 10.77 12.22
C PRO A 225 -1.45 12.29 12.04
N VAL A 226 -1.56 13.09 13.12
CA VAL A 226 -1.43 14.56 13.09
C VAL A 226 -0.02 14.98 12.72
N LYS A 227 1.02 14.28 13.22
CA LYS A 227 2.41 14.52 12.83
C LYS A 227 2.60 14.36 11.33
N PHE A 228 2.04 13.29 10.74
CA PHE A 228 2.18 13.04 9.30
C PHE A 228 1.46 14.09 8.46
N LYS A 229 0.24 14.49 8.83
CA LYS A 229 -0.49 15.58 8.16
C LYS A 229 0.30 16.88 8.20
N MET A 230 0.82 17.25 9.37
CA MET A 230 1.63 18.47 9.54
C MET A 230 2.93 18.38 8.73
N ARG A 231 3.63 17.25 8.76
CA ARG A 231 4.84 17.05 7.96
C ARG A 231 4.57 17.26 6.47
N ARG A 232 3.50 16.68 5.93
CA ARG A 232 3.12 16.88 4.52
C ARG A 232 2.83 18.34 4.19
N THR A 233 2.16 19.07 5.07
CA THR A 233 1.95 20.51 4.90
C THR A 233 3.27 21.27 4.89
N LEU A 234 4.16 21.00 5.83
CA LEU A 234 5.48 21.64 5.92
C LEU A 234 6.39 21.28 4.75
N ASN A 235 6.31 20.07 4.20
CA ASN A 235 7.11 19.65 3.04
C ASN A 235 6.84 20.49 1.77
N LYS A 236 5.72 21.19 1.69
CA LYS A 236 5.44 22.12 0.58
C LYS A 236 6.45 23.27 0.51
N ILE A 237 7.03 23.65 1.65
CA ILE A 237 7.92 24.81 1.79
C ILE A 237 9.29 24.49 2.39
N LEU A 238 9.42 23.41 3.16
CA LEU A 238 10.62 23.02 3.90
C LEU A 238 11.19 21.69 3.44
N PRO A 239 12.51 21.43 3.61
CA PRO A 239 13.10 20.13 3.40
C PRO A 239 12.45 19.07 4.29
N PHE A 240 12.37 17.82 3.78
CA PHE A 240 11.78 16.70 4.50
C PHE A 240 12.33 16.52 5.92
N THR A 241 13.66 16.58 6.08
CA THR A 241 14.32 16.45 7.40
C THR A 241 13.93 17.54 8.37
N VAL A 242 13.78 18.79 7.88
CA VAL A 242 13.35 19.95 8.69
C VAL A 242 11.86 19.83 9.02
N ALA A 243 11.03 19.50 8.05
CA ALA A 243 9.60 19.32 8.22
C ALA A 243 9.29 18.18 9.21
N ASP A 244 10.01 17.06 9.12
CA ASP A 244 9.87 15.93 10.06
C ASP A 244 10.26 16.31 11.49
N LYS A 245 11.39 17.02 11.66
CA LYS A 245 11.85 17.50 12.97
C LYS A 245 10.85 18.49 13.58
N LEU A 246 10.38 19.48 12.83
CA LEU A 246 9.40 20.47 13.30
C LEU A 246 8.06 19.80 13.65
N SER A 247 7.57 18.89 12.80
CA SER A 247 6.32 18.18 13.08
C SER A 247 6.44 17.30 14.33
N SER A 248 7.61 16.78 14.61
CA SER A 248 7.90 15.99 15.82
C SER A 248 7.85 16.87 17.07
N ILE A 249 8.42 18.07 17.01
CA ILE A 249 8.45 19.03 18.15
C ILE A 249 7.01 19.51 18.46
N ILE A 250 6.26 19.93 17.43
CA ILE A 250 4.93 20.52 17.60
C ILE A 250 3.90 19.47 18.04
N CYS A 251 4.03 18.23 17.56
CA CYS A 251 3.12 17.13 17.89
C CYS A 251 3.58 16.29 19.09
N PHE A 252 4.58 16.74 19.85
CA PHE A 252 4.92 16.12 21.12
C PHE A 252 3.79 16.41 22.11
N PRO A 253 3.15 15.41 22.73
CA PRO A 253 2.24 15.69 23.84
C PRO A 253 3.07 16.35 24.94
N PHE A 254 2.71 17.56 25.32
CA PHE A 254 3.15 18.10 26.61
C PHE A 254 2.69 17.09 27.67
N LYS A 255 3.66 16.48 28.34
CA LYS A 255 3.41 15.63 29.51
C LYS A 255 2.92 16.49 30.66
#